data_bbbdf280820914f0b1c85331f7671ba2
#
_entry.id   bbbdf280820914f0b1c85331f7671ba2
#
_cell.length_a   1.000
_cell.length_b   1.000
_cell.length_c   1.000
_cell.angle_alpha   90.00
_cell.angle_beta   90.00
_cell.angle_gamma   90.00
#
_symmetry.space_group_name_H-M   'P 1'
#
loop_
_entity.id
_entity.type
_entity.pdbx_description
1 polymer ?
#
loop_
_entity_poly.entity_id
_entity_poly.type
_entity_poly.pdbx_seq_one_letter_code
_entity_poly.pdbx_strand_id
1 'polypeptide(L)'
;MALIDEIRQKIEAEQFEFSKHAVDQSIIRRINVQETRELFGDAEVIEDYPEDKYGPSCLILGKTREGRPLHIQCSYPSRPLIKIITLYEPDPDLWIDFRIRRTS
;
A
#
# COMPACT_ATOMS: atom_id res chain seq x y z
N MET A 1 6.47 -1.96 18.37
CA MET A 1 6.64 -1.12 17.17
C MET A 1 5.33 -1.12 16.38
N ALA A 2 4.93 0.02 15.83
CA ALA A 2 3.69 0.07 15.06
C ALA A 2 3.82 -0.71 13.75
N LEU A 3 2.70 -1.24 13.27
CA LEU A 3 2.63 -2.02 12.03
C LEU A 3 3.30 -1.31 10.86
N ILE A 4 3.01 -0.01 10.69
CA ILE A 4 3.57 0.76 9.58
C ILE A 4 5.10 0.87 9.65
N ASP A 5 5.66 0.92 10.83
CA ASP A 5 7.12 1.02 10.99
C ASP A 5 7.81 -0.27 10.54
N GLU A 6 7.23 -1.42 10.88
CA GLU A 6 7.77 -2.71 10.46
C GLU A 6 7.66 -2.89 8.96
N ILE A 7 6.54 -2.47 8.36
CA ILE A 7 6.36 -2.51 6.91
C ILE A 7 7.38 -1.61 6.24
N ARG A 8 7.55 -0.38 6.74
CA ARG A 8 8.51 0.58 6.18
C ARG A 8 9.92 0.04 6.20
N GLN A 9 10.32 -0.60 7.31
CA GLN A 9 11.65 -1.20 7.42
C GLN A 9 11.88 -2.26 6.35
N LYS A 10 10.89 -3.11 6.10
CA LYS A 10 11.02 -4.15 5.08
C LYS A 10 11.08 -3.56 3.67
N ILE A 11 10.27 -2.54 3.40
CA ILE A 11 10.30 -1.87 2.09
C ILE A 11 11.67 -1.22 1.85
N GLU A 12 12.22 -0.55 2.86
CA GLU A 12 13.54 0.07 2.76
C GLU A 12 14.66 -0.96 2.55
N ALA A 13 14.50 -2.15 3.12
CA ALA A 13 15.43 -3.25 2.95
C ALA A 13 15.20 -4.04 1.66
N GLU A 14 14.27 -3.59 0.82
CA GLU A 14 13.88 -4.25 -0.42
C GLU A 14 13.32 -5.66 -0.22
N GLN A 15 12.75 -5.92 0.94
CA GLN A 15 12.13 -7.20 1.28
C GLN A 15 10.65 -7.19 0.95
N PHE A 16 10.35 -7.00 -0.31
CA PHE A 16 8.97 -7.00 -0.81
C PHE A 16 8.90 -7.55 -2.22
N GLU A 17 7.71 -8.01 -2.59
CA GLU A 17 7.43 -8.51 -3.93
C GLU A 17 6.02 -8.06 -4.35
N PHE A 18 5.80 -8.00 -5.65
CA PHE A 18 4.47 -7.68 -6.21
C PHE A 18 3.74 -8.98 -6.54
N SER A 19 2.45 -9.06 -6.21
CA SER A 19 1.59 -10.12 -6.73
C SER A 19 1.44 -9.90 -8.23
N LYS A 20 0.98 -10.95 -8.95
CA LYS A 20 0.70 -10.82 -10.38
C LYS A 20 -0.32 -9.70 -10.64
N HIS A 21 -1.38 -9.64 -9.82
CA HIS A 21 -2.39 -8.60 -9.92
C HIS A 21 -1.78 -7.21 -9.74
N ALA A 22 -0.89 -7.06 -8.74
CA ALA A 22 -0.24 -5.78 -8.49
C ALA A 22 0.67 -5.36 -9.65
N VAL A 23 1.38 -6.31 -10.27
CA VAL A 23 2.18 -6.01 -11.46
C VAL A 23 1.30 -5.48 -12.57
N ASP A 24 0.19 -6.17 -12.85
CA ASP A 24 -0.74 -5.75 -13.89
C ASP A 24 -1.30 -4.35 -13.60
N GLN A 25 -1.70 -4.09 -12.37
CA GLN A 25 -2.24 -2.78 -11.97
C GLN A 25 -1.18 -1.69 -12.05
N SER A 26 0.07 -1.99 -11.70
CA SER A 26 1.14 -1.00 -11.80
C SER A 26 1.36 -0.54 -13.23
N ILE A 27 1.24 -1.46 -14.18
CA ILE A 27 1.39 -1.13 -15.61
C ILE A 27 0.19 -0.32 -16.11
N ILE A 28 -1.03 -0.79 -15.83
CA ILE A 28 -2.26 -0.14 -16.28
C ILE A 28 -2.37 1.27 -15.69
N ARG A 29 -2.02 1.44 -14.43
CA ARG A 29 -2.18 2.71 -13.70
C ARG A 29 -0.93 3.57 -13.72
N ARG A 30 0.13 3.11 -14.37
CA ARG A 30 1.40 3.83 -14.49
C ARG A 30 1.98 4.21 -13.13
N ILE A 31 2.04 3.22 -12.24
CA ILE A 31 2.67 3.37 -10.92
C ILE A 31 3.93 2.51 -10.95
N ASN A 32 5.10 3.14 -10.87
CA ASN A 32 6.36 2.40 -10.92
C ASN A 32 6.86 2.01 -9.53
N VAL A 33 7.90 1.18 -9.49
CA VAL A 33 8.48 0.68 -8.24
C VAL A 33 9.03 1.82 -7.38
N GLN A 34 9.62 2.83 -8.02
CA GLN A 34 10.17 3.98 -7.30
C GLN A 34 9.06 4.77 -6.59
N GLU A 35 7.93 4.98 -7.24
CA GLU A 35 6.77 5.63 -6.62
C GLU A 35 6.26 4.81 -5.44
N THR A 36 6.26 3.49 -5.57
CA THR A 36 5.89 2.58 -4.47
C THR A 36 6.80 2.76 -3.27
N ARG A 37 8.10 2.89 -3.49
CA ARG A 37 9.05 3.14 -2.40
C ARG A 37 8.84 4.52 -1.77
N GLU A 38 8.62 5.54 -2.59
CA GLU A 38 8.49 6.93 -2.15
C GLU A 38 7.33 7.10 -1.18
N LEU A 39 6.20 6.46 -1.46
CA LEU A 39 5.01 6.64 -0.63
C LEU A 39 5.22 6.16 0.81
N PHE A 40 6.08 5.17 1.04
CA PHE A 40 6.31 4.64 2.39
C PHE A 40 7.08 5.59 3.29
N GLY A 41 7.71 6.63 2.75
CA GLY A 41 8.39 7.64 3.57
C GLY A 41 7.45 8.39 4.50
N ASP A 42 6.19 8.56 4.07
CA ASP A 42 5.18 9.33 4.81
C ASP A 42 3.85 8.58 4.83
N ALA A 43 3.92 7.25 4.94
CA ALA A 43 2.75 6.39 4.81
C ALA A 43 2.04 6.18 6.15
N GLU A 44 0.73 5.92 6.05
CA GLU A 44 -0.07 5.55 7.20
C GLU A 44 -0.99 4.39 6.85
N VAL A 45 -1.29 3.55 7.83
CA VAL A 45 -2.30 2.49 7.69
C VAL A 45 -3.67 3.13 7.84
N ILE A 46 -4.51 3.03 6.81
CA ILE A 46 -5.86 3.60 6.85
C ILE A 46 -6.95 2.54 7.03
N GLU A 47 -6.70 1.30 6.65
CA GLU A 47 -7.59 0.18 6.92
C GLU A 47 -6.75 -1.04 7.27
N ASP A 48 -7.23 -1.84 8.20
CA ASP A 48 -6.52 -3.02 8.67
C ASP A 48 -7.43 -4.25 8.52
N TYR A 49 -6.87 -5.31 7.94
CA TYR A 49 -7.60 -6.55 7.66
C TYR A 49 -6.87 -7.73 8.31
N PRO A 50 -6.84 -7.80 9.66
CA PRO A 50 -6.09 -8.85 10.34
C PRO A 50 -6.66 -10.25 10.11
N GLU A 51 -7.92 -10.33 9.68
CA GLU A 51 -8.63 -11.59 9.46
C GLU A 51 -8.87 -11.91 7.98
N ASP A 52 -8.12 -11.26 7.08
CA ASP A 52 -8.23 -11.53 5.65
C ASP A 52 -7.96 -13.02 5.41
N LYS A 53 -8.83 -13.65 4.63
CA LYS A 53 -8.77 -15.11 4.40
C LYS A 53 -7.48 -15.57 3.72
N TYR A 54 -6.80 -14.69 3.03
CA TYR A 54 -5.52 -14.99 2.37
C TYR A 54 -4.31 -14.60 3.22
N GLY A 55 -4.55 -14.29 4.49
CA GLY A 55 -3.55 -13.85 5.45
C GLY A 55 -3.74 -12.37 5.81
N PRO A 56 -3.27 -11.96 6.99
CA PRO A 56 -3.42 -10.56 7.43
C PRO A 56 -2.84 -9.58 6.43
N SER A 57 -3.59 -8.52 6.16
CA SER A 57 -3.18 -7.44 5.25
C SER A 57 -3.69 -6.09 5.76
N CYS A 58 -3.23 -5.03 5.14
CA CYS A 58 -3.68 -3.69 5.46
C CYS A 58 -3.64 -2.80 4.23
N LEU A 59 -4.37 -1.68 4.29
CA LEU A 59 -4.40 -0.68 3.24
C LEU A 59 -3.62 0.54 3.71
N ILE A 60 -2.70 0.99 2.89
CA ILE A 60 -1.77 2.06 3.22
C ILE A 60 -1.98 3.23 2.28
N LEU A 61 -1.99 4.43 2.84
CA LEU A 61 -2.00 5.68 2.10
C LEU A 61 -0.63 6.33 2.22
N GLY A 62 -0.08 6.74 1.10
CA GLY A 62 1.13 7.54 1.07
C GLY A 62 1.12 8.43 -0.15
N LYS A 63 2.09 9.32 -0.25
CA LYS A 63 2.26 10.19 -1.41
C LYS A 63 3.64 9.98 -2.00
N THR A 64 3.71 10.03 -3.33
CA THR A 64 4.99 10.05 -4.02
C THR A 64 5.70 11.37 -3.74
N ARG A 65 6.97 11.45 -4.12
CA ARG A 65 7.75 12.67 -3.96
C ARG A 65 7.11 13.86 -4.68
N GLU A 66 6.37 13.62 -5.75
CA GLU A 66 5.66 14.65 -6.50
C GLU A 66 4.27 14.97 -5.93
N GLY A 67 3.90 14.31 -4.82
CA GLY A 67 2.63 14.58 -4.16
C GLY A 67 1.45 13.76 -4.68
N ARG A 68 1.70 12.75 -5.51
CA ARG A 68 0.65 11.87 -6.02
C ARG A 68 0.19 10.93 -4.92
N PRO A 69 -1.10 10.96 -4.50
CA PRO A 69 -1.59 10.04 -3.47
C PRO A 69 -1.76 8.64 -4.04
N LEU A 70 -1.34 7.63 -3.29
CA LEU A 70 -1.48 6.23 -3.69
C LEU A 70 -1.99 5.41 -2.53
N HIS A 71 -2.84 4.43 -2.83
CA HIS A 71 -3.23 3.37 -1.91
C HIS A 71 -2.50 2.09 -2.29
N ILE A 72 -1.95 1.41 -1.30
CA ILE A 72 -1.34 0.09 -1.49
C ILE A 72 -1.90 -0.85 -0.44
N GLN A 73 -2.44 -1.98 -0.90
CA GLN A 73 -2.77 -3.07 0.01
C GLN A 73 -1.58 -4.02 0.03
N CYS A 74 -1.10 -4.34 1.21
CA CYS A 74 0.03 -5.26 1.36
C CYS A 74 -0.17 -6.20 2.53
N SER A 75 0.57 -7.32 2.52
CA SER A 75 0.54 -8.27 3.62
C SER A 75 1.23 -7.70 4.85
N TYR A 76 0.98 -8.32 6.01
CA TYR A 76 1.69 -7.97 7.24
C TYR A 76 3.17 -8.34 7.13
N PRO A 77 4.04 -7.69 7.94
CA PRO A 77 5.48 -7.92 7.88
C PRO A 77 5.94 -9.22 8.55
N SER A 78 5.00 -10.06 8.96
CA SER A 78 5.29 -11.38 9.54
C SER A 78 5.85 -12.36 8.51
N ARG A 79 5.74 -12.06 7.22
CA ARG A 79 6.33 -12.86 6.13
C ARG A 79 7.76 -12.39 5.85
N PRO A 80 8.61 -13.26 5.28
CA PRO A 80 9.96 -12.84 4.86
C PRO A 80 9.92 -11.66 3.88
N LEU A 81 8.96 -11.69 2.94
CA LEU A 81 8.74 -10.60 1.99
C LEU A 81 7.34 -10.04 2.15
N ILE A 82 7.23 -8.72 2.19
CA ILE A 82 5.94 -8.05 2.11
C ILE A 82 5.38 -8.30 0.71
N LYS A 83 4.15 -8.79 0.61
CA LYS A 83 3.49 -8.93 -0.67
C LYS A 83 2.63 -7.69 -0.95
N ILE A 84 2.95 -6.98 -2.02
CA ILE A 84 2.10 -5.90 -2.53
C ILE A 84 0.96 -6.58 -3.29
N ILE A 85 -0.25 -6.46 -2.78
CA ILE A 85 -1.42 -7.18 -3.29
C ILE A 85 -2.11 -6.41 -4.40
N THR A 86 -2.32 -5.11 -4.19
CA THR A 86 -2.87 -4.21 -5.19
C THR A 86 -2.42 -2.78 -4.90
N LEU A 87 -2.47 -1.94 -5.90
CA LEU A 87 -2.12 -0.53 -5.77
C LEU A 87 -2.90 0.29 -6.79
N TYR A 88 -3.27 1.50 -6.39
CA TYR A 88 -4.05 2.41 -7.24
C TYR A 88 -3.98 3.82 -6.70
N GLU A 89 -4.37 4.79 -7.53
CA GLU A 89 -4.56 6.16 -7.08
C GLU A 89 -6.00 6.27 -6.57
N PRO A 90 -6.20 6.72 -5.31
CA PRO A 90 -7.56 6.76 -4.73
C PRO A 90 -8.43 7.80 -5.43
N ASP A 91 -9.69 7.40 -5.70
CA ASP A 91 -10.68 8.27 -6.31
C ASP A 91 -11.29 9.16 -5.22
N PRO A 92 -11.21 10.49 -5.34
CA PRO A 92 -11.79 11.39 -4.34
C PRO A 92 -13.30 11.28 -4.22
N ASP A 93 -13.98 10.72 -5.22
CA ASP A 93 -15.42 10.47 -5.12
C ASP A 93 -15.74 9.29 -4.22
N LEU A 94 -14.76 8.42 -3.96
CA LEU A 94 -14.92 7.23 -3.11
C LEU A 94 -14.29 7.37 -1.73
N TRP A 95 -13.42 8.36 -1.54
CA TRP A 95 -12.66 8.53 -0.32
C TRP A 95 -12.70 9.99 0.18
N ILE A 96 -12.79 10.17 1.49
CA ILE A 96 -12.68 11.48 2.15
C ILE A 96 -11.22 11.64 2.54
N ASP A 97 -10.56 12.71 2.04
CA ASP A 97 -9.14 12.97 2.28
C ASP A 97 -8.25 11.77 1.97
N PHE A 98 -8.71 10.91 1.02
CA PHE A 98 -8.05 9.67 0.65
C PHE A 98 -7.90 8.65 1.79
N ARG A 99 -8.48 8.91 2.96
CA ARG A 99 -8.32 8.10 4.18
C ARG A 99 -9.55 7.31 4.57
N ILE A 100 -10.73 7.87 4.37
CA ILE A 100 -11.98 7.31 4.88
C ILE A 100 -12.91 7.02 3.71
N ARG A 101 -13.41 5.76 3.65
CA ARG A 101 -14.37 5.41 2.60
C ARG A 101 -15.63 6.24 2.75
N ARG A 102 -16.10 6.79 1.65
CA ARG A 102 -17.42 7.44 1.64
C ARG A 102 -18.47 6.36 1.74
N THR A 103 -19.43 6.56 2.63
CA THR A 103 -20.58 5.67 2.71
C THR A 103 -21.71 6.29 1.90
N SER A 104 -22.35 5.50 1.09
CA SER A 104 -23.47 5.95 0.26
C SER A 104 -24.77 5.94 1.05
#